data_2c23198470d31e25c91349d24cf0dcd7
#
_entry.id   2c23198470d31e25c91349d24cf0dcd7
#
_cell.length_a   1.000
_cell.length_b   1.000
_cell.length_c   1.000
_cell.angle_alpha   90.00
_cell.angle_beta   90.00
_cell.angle_gamma   90.00
#
_symmetry.space_group_name_H-M   'P 1'
#
loop_
_entity.id
_entity.type
_entity.pdbx_description
1 polymer ?
#
loop_
_entity_poly.entity_id
_entity_poly.type
_entity_poly.pdbx_seq_one_letter_code
_entity_poly.pdbx_strand_id
1 'polypeptide(L)'
;MQSKLKLIASLCIFGTISLFVRNIALGSGLIALSRGLLGTVFLLLFLAVRRQNLDLPAIRKNLGILLLSGGIMGLNWALLFEAYRYTTVAVATLCYYMQPVFLTLAAAVLLGEKLSVKKGICILAALCGMILISGVI
;
A
#
# COMPACT_ATOMS: atom_id res chain seq x y z
N MET A 1 -17.85 0.58 16.86
CA MET A 1 -18.51 0.70 15.55
C MET A 1 -17.88 1.74 14.64
N GLN A 2 -17.56 2.93 15.12
CA GLN A 2 -16.95 4.03 14.33
C GLN A 2 -15.61 3.68 13.65
N SER A 3 -14.74 2.89 14.30
CA SER A 3 -13.43 2.51 13.72
C SER A 3 -13.57 1.60 12.51
N LYS A 4 -14.54 0.67 12.53
CA LYS A 4 -14.81 -0.22 11.38
C LYS A 4 -15.38 0.56 10.20
N LEU A 5 -16.27 1.53 10.45
CA LEU A 5 -16.85 2.37 9.42
C LEU A 5 -15.78 3.26 8.76
N LYS A 6 -14.87 3.85 9.56
CA LYS A 6 -13.73 4.62 9.04
C LYS A 6 -12.80 3.77 8.18
N LEU A 7 -12.54 2.52 8.57
CA LEU A 7 -11.74 1.59 7.79
C LEU A 7 -12.40 1.26 6.45
N ILE A 8 -13.68 0.93 6.45
CA ILE A 8 -14.44 0.64 5.22
C ILE A 8 -14.44 1.86 4.29
N ALA A 9 -14.72 3.05 4.82
CA ALA A 9 -14.72 4.28 4.05
C ALA A 9 -13.34 4.56 3.41
N SER A 10 -12.25 4.39 4.17
CA SER A 10 -10.89 4.59 3.64
C SER A 10 -10.53 3.56 2.56
N LEU A 11 -10.97 2.30 2.70
CA LEU A 11 -10.75 1.28 1.67
C LEU A 11 -11.57 1.56 0.40
N CYS A 12 -12.82 2.03 0.53
CA CYS A 12 -13.62 2.46 -0.61
C CYS A 12 -12.96 3.63 -1.36
N ILE A 13 -12.52 4.65 -0.64
CA ILE A 13 -11.79 5.79 -1.23
C ILE A 13 -10.51 5.32 -1.91
N PHE A 14 -9.76 4.42 -1.28
CA PHE A 14 -8.55 3.85 -1.87
C PHE A 14 -8.83 3.09 -3.17
N GLY A 15 -9.94 2.33 -3.23
CA GLY A 15 -10.36 1.60 -4.43
C GLY A 15 -10.67 2.49 -5.63
N THR A 16 -11.16 3.73 -5.41
CA THR A 16 -11.44 4.66 -6.51
C THR A 16 -10.19 5.22 -7.19
N ILE A 17 -9.04 5.20 -6.53
CA ILE A 17 -7.78 5.73 -7.07
C ILE A 17 -7.39 5.07 -8.37
N SER A 18 -7.56 3.76 -8.48
CA SER A 18 -7.22 2.99 -9.67
C SER A 18 -7.99 3.43 -10.91
N LEU A 19 -9.26 3.84 -10.75
CA LEU A 19 -10.08 4.35 -11.85
C LEU A 19 -9.54 5.68 -12.39
N PHE A 20 -9.09 6.55 -11.50
CA PHE A 20 -8.49 7.83 -11.90
C PHE A 20 -7.12 7.64 -12.55
N VAL A 21 -6.25 6.82 -11.96
CA VAL A 21 -4.88 6.59 -12.45
C VAL A 21 -4.89 6.03 -13.88
N ARG A 22 -5.82 5.15 -14.22
CA ARG A 22 -5.93 4.57 -15.57
C ARG A 22 -6.24 5.60 -16.65
N ASN A 23 -6.97 6.66 -16.30
CA ASN A 23 -7.39 7.70 -17.25
C ASN A 23 -6.40 8.87 -17.36
N ILE A 24 -5.34 8.87 -16.55
CA ILE A 24 -4.33 9.94 -16.55
C ILE A 24 -3.19 9.55 -17.50
N ALA A 25 -2.99 10.33 -18.55
CA ALA A 25 -1.93 10.14 -19.54
C ALA A 25 -0.54 10.62 -19.03
N LEU A 26 -0.24 10.41 -17.76
CA LEU A 26 1.05 10.74 -17.15
C LEU A 26 1.87 9.47 -16.91
N GLY A 27 3.20 9.60 -16.86
CA GLY A 27 4.09 8.49 -16.50
C GLY A 27 3.86 8.03 -15.06
N SER A 28 3.95 6.72 -14.83
CA SER A 28 3.68 6.07 -13.53
C SER A 28 4.50 6.66 -12.38
N GLY A 29 5.77 7.00 -12.66
CA GLY A 29 6.65 7.66 -11.70
C GLY A 29 6.15 9.07 -11.31
N LEU A 30 5.63 9.83 -12.29
CA LEU A 30 5.10 11.17 -12.03
C LEU A 30 3.81 11.11 -11.20
N ILE A 31 2.96 10.12 -11.44
CA ILE A 31 1.75 9.88 -10.65
C ILE A 31 2.13 9.52 -9.21
N ALA A 32 3.10 8.63 -9.02
CA ALA A 32 3.58 8.24 -7.69
C ALA A 32 4.18 9.46 -6.94
N LEU A 33 4.95 10.28 -7.63
CA LEU A 33 5.60 11.46 -7.06
C LEU A 33 4.58 12.54 -6.68
N SER A 34 3.65 12.86 -7.57
CA SER A 34 2.58 13.85 -7.31
C SER A 34 1.71 13.43 -6.12
N ARG A 35 1.38 12.15 -6.02
CA ARG A 35 0.64 11.61 -4.88
C ARG A 35 1.43 11.73 -3.57
N GLY A 36 2.73 11.42 -3.59
CA GLY A 36 3.62 11.59 -2.44
C GLY A 36 3.68 13.04 -1.97
N LEU A 37 3.85 13.98 -2.90
CA LEU A 37 3.87 15.42 -2.61
C LEU A 37 2.53 15.90 -2.02
N LEU A 38 1.42 15.60 -2.68
CA LEU A 38 0.08 15.99 -2.20
C LEU A 38 -0.22 15.39 -0.82
N GLY A 39 0.13 14.13 -0.60
CA GLY A 39 -0.01 13.48 0.69
C GLY A 39 0.83 14.15 1.79
N THR A 40 2.06 14.51 1.46
CA THR A 40 2.96 15.21 2.40
C THR A 40 2.42 16.60 2.75
N VAL A 41 1.99 17.38 1.76
CA VAL A 41 1.38 18.71 1.98
C VAL A 41 0.13 18.58 2.85
N PHE A 42 -0.75 17.63 2.54
CA PHE A 42 -1.95 17.37 3.34
C PHE A 42 -1.61 17.02 4.80
N LEU A 43 -0.64 16.13 5.02
CA LEU A 43 -0.23 15.75 6.38
C LEU A 43 0.39 16.91 7.15
N LEU A 44 1.21 17.73 6.49
CA LEU A 44 1.80 18.92 7.13
C LEU A 44 0.72 19.94 7.51
N LEU A 45 -0.25 20.19 6.64
CA LEU A 45 -1.41 21.05 6.94
C LEU A 45 -2.23 20.47 8.09
N PHE A 46 -2.49 19.17 8.08
CA PHE A 46 -3.23 18.51 9.15
C PHE A 46 -2.52 18.63 10.51
N LEU A 47 -1.21 18.44 10.56
CA LEU A 47 -0.39 18.62 11.76
C LEU A 47 -0.42 20.06 12.25
N ALA A 48 -0.32 21.03 11.33
CA ALA A 48 -0.39 22.46 11.65
C ALA A 48 -1.75 22.83 12.27
N VAL A 49 -2.87 22.35 11.68
CA VAL A 49 -4.23 22.57 12.22
C VAL A 49 -4.40 21.93 13.59
N ARG A 50 -3.87 20.72 13.76
CA ARG A 50 -3.92 19.99 15.03
C ARG A 50 -2.95 20.53 16.08
N ARG A 51 -2.09 21.50 15.73
CA ARG A 51 -1.04 22.06 16.59
C ARG A 51 -0.13 20.97 17.19
N GLN A 52 0.09 19.89 16.45
CA GLN A 52 0.99 18.84 16.88
C GLN A 52 2.41 19.21 16.45
N ASN A 53 3.33 19.19 17.41
CA ASN A 53 4.74 19.47 17.12
C ASN A 53 5.40 18.22 16.55
N LEU A 54 6.12 18.42 15.43
CA LEU A 54 7.00 17.40 14.88
C LEU A 54 8.27 17.34 15.76
N ASP A 55 8.63 16.15 16.16
CA ASP A 55 9.92 15.90 16.82
C ASP A 55 11.05 15.91 15.78
N LEU A 56 11.45 17.12 15.39
CA LEU A 56 12.52 17.33 14.39
C LEU A 56 13.84 16.65 14.78
N PRO A 57 14.29 16.67 16.05
CA PRO A 57 15.47 15.92 16.48
C PRO A 57 15.38 14.43 16.20
N ALA A 58 14.24 13.78 16.51
CA ALA A 58 14.04 12.36 16.26
C ALA A 58 14.00 12.04 14.75
N ILE A 59 13.37 12.90 13.94
CA ILE A 59 13.35 12.78 12.48
C ILE A 59 14.77 12.86 11.91
N ARG A 60 15.55 13.85 12.35
CA ARG A 60 16.93 14.06 11.86
C ARG A 60 17.85 12.91 12.24
N LYS A 61 17.69 12.33 13.43
CA LYS A 61 18.45 11.17 13.88
C LYS A 61 18.19 9.93 13.02
N ASN A 62 16.96 9.75 12.55
CA ASN A 62 16.53 8.58 11.79
C ASN A 62 16.34 8.86 10.28
N LEU A 63 16.87 9.97 9.78
CA LEU A 63 16.64 10.45 8.41
C LEU A 63 17.00 9.40 7.34
N GLY A 64 18.10 8.68 7.52
CA GLY A 64 18.53 7.64 6.59
C GLY A 64 17.52 6.52 6.44
N ILE A 65 16.99 6.01 7.56
CA ILE A 65 15.97 4.94 7.57
C ILE A 65 14.66 5.46 6.98
N LEU A 66 14.28 6.70 7.30
CA LEU A 66 13.07 7.33 6.77
C LEU A 66 13.14 7.52 5.26
N LEU A 67 14.28 8.00 4.74
CA LEU A 67 14.50 8.15 3.30
C LEU A 67 14.51 6.81 2.57
N LEU A 68 15.16 5.79 3.15
CA LEU A 68 15.19 4.45 2.58
C LEU A 68 13.78 3.84 2.52
N SER A 69 13.03 3.89 3.62
CA SER A 69 11.66 3.35 3.68
C SER A 69 10.72 4.11 2.74
N GLY A 70 10.82 5.44 2.69
CA GLY A 70 10.06 6.27 1.76
C GLY A 70 10.40 5.99 0.30
N GLY A 71 11.68 5.80 -0.02
CA GLY A 71 12.15 5.44 -1.36
C GLY A 71 11.62 4.08 -1.81
N ILE A 72 11.71 3.06 -0.96
CA ILE A 72 11.15 1.72 -1.23
C ILE A 72 9.63 1.81 -1.44
N MET A 73 8.93 2.57 -0.61
CA MET A 73 7.48 2.75 -0.74
C MET A 73 7.12 3.49 -2.03
N GLY A 74 7.87 4.53 -2.41
CA GLY A 74 7.68 5.24 -3.66
C GLY A 74 7.91 4.36 -4.89
N LEU A 75 8.96 3.53 -4.86
CA LEU A 75 9.24 2.56 -5.91
C LEU A 75 8.10 1.52 -6.03
N ASN A 76 7.65 0.98 -4.91
CA ASN A 76 6.52 0.04 -4.88
C ASN A 76 5.26 0.62 -5.54
N TRP A 77 4.96 1.90 -5.29
CA TRP A 77 3.82 2.58 -5.92
C TRP A 77 4.03 2.84 -7.41
N ALA A 78 5.24 3.23 -7.81
CA ALA A 78 5.57 3.43 -9.22
C ALA A 78 5.40 2.12 -10.00
N LEU A 79 5.84 0.99 -9.45
CA LEU A 79 5.67 -0.34 -10.04
C LEU A 79 4.19 -0.75 -10.12
N LEU A 80 3.39 -0.46 -9.09
CA LEU A 80 1.95 -0.73 -9.11
C LEU A 80 1.25 0.07 -10.21
N PHE A 81 1.54 1.36 -10.34
CA PHE A 81 0.93 2.20 -11.37
C PHE A 81 1.40 1.79 -12.78
N GLU A 82 2.65 1.34 -12.91
CA GLU A 82 3.14 0.80 -14.16
C GLU A 82 2.41 -0.51 -14.51
N ALA A 83 2.17 -1.39 -13.54
CA ALA A 83 1.42 -2.62 -13.74
C ALA A 83 0.00 -2.38 -14.27
N TYR A 84 -0.67 -1.28 -13.88
CA TYR A 84 -2.00 -0.92 -14.42
C TYR A 84 -2.00 -0.64 -15.93
N ARG A 85 -0.84 -0.40 -16.54
CA ARG A 85 -0.71 -0.18 -17.99
C ARG A 85 -0.61 -1.49 -18.78
N TYR A 86 -0.11 -2.55 -18.13
CA TYR A 86 0.13 -3.86 -18.78
C TYR A 86 -0.93 -4.90 -18.46
N THR A 87 -1.71 -4.70 -17.41
CA THR A 87 -2.74 -5.66 -16.99
C THR A 87 -4.01 -4.95 -16.54
N THR A 88 -5.04 -5.72 -16.23
CA THR A 88 -6.27 -5.15 -15.67
C THR A 88 -6.02 -4.62 -14.26
N VAL A 89 -6.73 -3.54 -13.91
CA VAL A 89 -6.66 -2.96 -12.55
C VAL A 89 -6.97 -3.99 -11.48
N ALA A 90 -7.93 -4.89 -11.76
CA ALA A 90 -8.31 -5.96 -10.83
C ALA A 90 -7.12 -6.90 -10.53
N VAL A 91 -6.44 -7.40 -11.57
CA VAL A 91 -5.31 -8.31 -11.42
C VAL A 91 -4.13 -7.62 -10.72
N ALA A 92 -3.75 -6.42 -11.14
CA ALA A 92 -2.66 -5.68 -10.51
C ALA A 92 -2.94 -5.37 -9.02
N THR A 93 -4.17 -4.96 -8.70
CA THR A 93 -4.58 -4.67 -7.32
C THR A 93 -4.61 -5.93 -6.46
N LEU A 94 -5.06 -7.06 -7.02
CA LEU A 94 -5.04 -8.33 -6.30
C LEU A 94 -3.61 -8.80 -6.01
N CYS A 95 -2.72 -8.73 -6.99
CA CYS A 95 -1.30 -9.03 -6.77
C CYS A 95 -0.71 -8.14 -5.68
N TYR A 96 -1.07 -6.86 -5.67
CA TYR A 96 -0.66 -5.92 -4.62
C TYR A 96 -1.20 -6.32 -3.24
N TYR A 97 -2.44 -6.76 -3.13
CA TYR A 97 -3.04 -7.21 -1.88
C TYR A 97 -2.51 -8.56 -1.39
N MET A 98 -1.71 -9.28 -2.20
CA MET A 98 -0.96 -10.44 -1.72
C MET A 98 0.24 -10.07 -0.82
N GLN A 99 0.60 -8.78 -0.74
CA GLN A 99 1.70 -8.28 0.10
C GLN A 99 1.62 -8.77 1.56
N PRO A 100 0.49 -8.73 2.29
CA PRO A 100 0.41 -9.25 3.65
C PRO A 100 0.67 -10.76 3.73
N VAL A 101 0.31 -11.52 2.69
CA VAL A 101 0.57 -12.96 2.62
C VAL A 101 2.07 -13.23 2.51
N PHE A 102 2.75 -12.56 1.57
CA PHE A 102 4.20 -12.67 1.43
C PHE A 102 4.93 -12.19 2.68
N LEU A 103 4.48 -11.10 3.31
CA LEU A 103 5.06 -10.60 4.54
C LEU A 103 4.93 -11.62 5.69
N THR A 104 3.76 -12.27 5.82
CA THR A 104 3.53 -13.28 6.85
C THR A 104 4.40 -14.52 6.63
N LEU A 105 4.56 -14.96 5.39
CA LEU A 105 5.45 -16.07 5.04
C LEU A 105 6.93 -15.70 5.29
N ALA A 106 7.34 -14.52 4.87
CA ALA A 106 8.68 -14.02 5.10
C ALA A 106 9.00 -13.89 6.59
N ALA A 107 8.07 -13.37 7.40
CA ALA A 107 8.22 -13.29 8.85
C ALA A 107 8.36 -14.68 9.49
N ALA A 108 7.62 -15.68 9.02
CA ALA A 108 7.76 -17.06 9.52
C ALA A 108 9.15 -17.64 9.22
N VAL A 109 9.69 -17.37 8.02
CA VAL A 109 11.01 -17.91 7.60
C VAL A 109 12.16 -17.10 8.21
N LEU A 110 12.10 -15.77 8.17
CA LEU A 110 13.21 -14.90 8.57
C LEU A 110 13.26 -14.67 10.08
N LEU A 111 12.10 -14.59 10.74
CA LEU A 111 12.01 -14.31 12.16
C LEU A 111 11.70 -15.56 13.00
N GLY A 112 11.53 -16.72 12.36
CA GLY A 112 11.19 -17.97 13.04
C GLY A 112 9.82 -17.96 13.72
N GLU A 113 8.90 -17.07 13.28
CA GLU A 113 7.55 -17.01 13.83
C GLU A 113 6.75 -18.26 13.51
N LYS A 114 6.07 -18.84 14.51
CA LYS A 114 5.20 -19.97 14.30
C LYS A 114 3.97 -19.57 13.50
N LEU A 115 3.77 -20.18 12.33
CA LEU A 115 2.54 -20.04 11.57
C LEU A 115 1.40 -20.74 12.33
N SER A 116 0.44 -19.97 12.82
CA SER A 116 -0.78 -20.54 13.36
C SER A 116 -1.61 -21.15 12.23
N VAL A 117 -2.29 -22.28 12.51
CA VAL A 117 -3.21 -22.93 11.55
C VAL A 117 -4.25 -21.94 11.00
N LYS A 118 -4.72 -21.00 11.83
CA LYS A 118 -5.63 -19.94 11.40
C LYS A 118 -5.00 -19.02 10.33
N LYS A 119 -3.73 -18.62 10.52
CA LYS A 119 -2.99 -17.84 9.53
C LYS A 119 -2.83 -18.61 8.22
N GLY A 120 -2.52 -19.92 8.29
CA GLY A 120 -2.42 -20.79 7.12
C GLY A 120 -3.72 -20.88 6.31
N ILE A 121 -4.85 -21.08 6.99
CA ILE A 121 -6.17 -21.12 6.33
C ILE A 121 -6.49 -19.80 5.64
N CYS A 122 -6.22 -18.66 6.28
CA CYS A 122 -6.42 -17.33 5.68
C CYS A 122 -5.56 -17.13 4.43
N ILE A 123 -4.30 -17.59 4.44
CA ILE A 123 -3.39 -17.54 3.29
C ILE A 123 -3.95 -18.37 2.14
N LEU A 124 -4.36 -19.59 2.39
CA LEU A 124 -4.96 -20.47 1.37
C LEU A 124 -6.23 -19.87 0.79
N ALA A 125 -7.13 -19.34 1.62
CA ALA A 125 -8.34 -18.67 1.17
C ALA A 125 -8.03 -17.43 0.28
N ALA A 126 -7.03 -16.63 0.64
CA ALA A 126 -6.60 -15.49 -0.15
C ALA A 126 -6.03 -15.92 -1.52
N LEU A 127 -5.21 -16.98 -1.55
CA LEU A 127 -4.66 -17.55 -2.80
C LEU A 127 -5.77 -18.10 -3.70
N CYS A 128 -6.72 -18.85 -3.15
CA CYS A 128 -7.88 -19.34 -3.92
C CYS A 128 -8.70 -18.19 -4.51
N GLY A 129 -8.97 -17.14 -3.71
CA GLY A 129 -9.68 -15.95 -4.19
C GLY A 129 -8.94 -15.26 -5.33
N MET A 130 -7.60 -15.17 -5.26
CA MET A 130 -6.78 -14.59 -6.32
C MET A 130 -6.86 -15.41 -7.62
N ILE A 131 -6.78 -16.73 -7.55
CA ILE A 131 -6.89 -17.62 -8.72
C ILE A 131 -8.25 -17.46 -9.41
N LEU A 132 -9.34 -17.40 -8.63
CA LEU A 132 -10.69 -17.22 -9.16
C LEU A 132 -10.87 -15.89 -9.91
N ILE A 133 -10.23 -14.81 -9.42
CA ILE A 133 -10.38 -13.47 -10.01
C ILE A 133 -9.38 -13.25 -11.16
N SER A 134 -8.26 -13.98 -11.20
CA SER A 134 -7.25 -13.84 -12.25
C SER A 134 -7.74 -14.29 -13.64
N GLY A 135 -8.87 -14.98 -13.71
CA GLY A 135 -9.43 -15.48 -14.97
C GLY A 135 -8.61 -16.61 -15.62
N VAL A 136 -7.80 -17.31 -14.81
CA VAL A 136 -6.98 -18.45 -15.28
C VAL A 136 -7.80 -19.73 -15.41
N ILE A 137 -9.04 -19.72 -14.92
CA ILE A 137 -9.99 -20.83 -15.02
C ILE A 137 -11.13 -20.41 -15.91
#